data_7537e09d3f7cdcf2591ef02357d9da9b
#
_entry.id   7537e09d3f7cdcf2591ef02357d9da9b
#
_cell.length_a   1.000
_cell.length_b   1.000
_cell.length_c   1.000
_cell.angle_alpha   90.00
_cell.angle_beta   90.00
_cell.angle_gamma   90.00
#
_symmetry.space_group_name_H-M   'P 1'
#
loop_
_entity.id
_entity.type
_entity.pdbx_description
1 polymer ?
#
loop_
_entity_poly.entity_id
_entity_poly.type
_entity_poly.pdbx_seq_one_letter_code
_entity_poly.pdbx_strand_id
1 'polypeptide(L)'
;SYNGDYFYRKPRIDYALLNKYSSGVICLSACLGGVYAGCYWANREEGEEAVLQCMREVTERMVSILGDRWYGELQWNGVPEQHELNQYIIKIAKETGIKLVSTCDSHYPTPVAWTDRELYKRLGWLGRGKPEWLDMNLPTSVQELEYELYPKNGDQMWESYIKYSKEAGVDYDDDLVLQSIEESHRIAFDRIERFYPDDTVRLPDFVVPAGYTADDYLRRIASESLFSMLKQND
;
A
#
# COMPACT_ATOMS: atom_id res chain seq x y z
N SER A 1 0.93 5.11 -13.62
CA SER A 1 -0.24 5.64 -12.89
C SER A 1 -0.17 7.15 -12.64
N TYR A 2 1.00 7.80 -12.82
CA TYR A 2 1.14 9.26 -12.69
C TYR A 2 0.77 10.02 -13.98
N ASN A 3 0.39 9.35 -15.04
CA ASN A 3 -0.03 9.99 -16.29
C ASN A 3 -1.53 10.26 -16.30
N GLY A 4 -1.91 11.46 -16.72
CA GLY A 4 -3.21 11.97 -17.10
C GLY A 4 -4.43 11.19 -16.59
N ASP A 5 -4.89 10.22 -17.33
CA ASP A 5 -6.14 9.49 -17.08
C ASP A 5 -6.15 8.64 -15.78
N TYR A 6 -4.97 8.29 -15.26
CA TYR A 6 -4.83 7.46 -14.06
C TYR A 6 -4.52 8.25 -12.79
N PHE A 7 -4.36 9.55 -12.89
CA PHE A 7 -4.06 10.43 -11.76
C PHE A 7 -5.22 11.39 -11.47
N TYR A 8 -5.94 11.12 -10.40
CA TYR A 8 -6.89 12.07 -9.83
C TYR A 8 -6.59 12.23 -8.34
N ARG A 9 -5.79 13.23 -7.98
CA ARG A 9 -5.26 13.48 -6.61
C ARG A 9 -4.37 12.35 -6.07
N LYS A 10 -4.59 11.11 -6.49
CA LYS A 10 -3.80 9.92 -6.15
C LYS A 10 -3.59 9.10 -7.41
N PRO A 11 -2.42 8.47 -7.58
CA PRO A 11 -2.20 7.53 -8.68
C PRO A 11 -3.13 6.31 -8.51
N ARG A 12 -3.73 5.89 -9.62
CA ARG A 12 -4.62 4.72 -9.67
C ARG A 12 -4.17 3.79 -10.77
N ILE A 13 -4.49 2.53 -10.62
CA ILE A 13 -4.35 1.53 -11.68
C ILE A 13 -5.66 0.75 -11.79
N ASP A 14 -5.97 0.32 -13.00
CA ASP A 14 -6.98 -0.68 -13.28
C ASP A 14 -6.32 -2.04 -13.63
N TYR A 15 -7.14 -3.05 -13.83
CA TYR A 15 -6.64 -4.37 -14.19
C TYR A 15 -5.96 -4.41 -15.57
N ALA A 16 -6.37 -3.56 -16.51
CA ALA A 16 -5.74 -3.48 -17.82
C ALA A 16 -4.32 -2.94 -17.72
N LEU A 17 -4.13 -1.88 -16.93
CA LEU A 17 -2.82 -1.29 -16.66
C LEU A 17 -1.95 -2.27 -15.86
N LEU A 18 -2.52 -2.94 -14.84
CA LEU A 18 -1.80 -3.95 -14.09
C LEU A 18 -1.32 -5.07 -15.01
N ASN A 19 -2.20 -5.62 -15.84
CA ASN A 19 -1.84 -6.69 -16.79
C ASN A 19 -0.71 -6.25 -17.74
N LYS A 20 -0.76 -5.01 -18.24
CA LYS A 20 0.26 -4.46 -19.13
C LYS A 20 1.65 -4.38 -18.50
N TYR A 21 1.72 -4.10 -17.20
CA TYR A 21 2.98 -3.84 -16.47
C TYR A 21 3.28 -4.84 -15.35
N SER A 22 2.61 -6.00 -15.34
CA SER A 22 2.75 -7.02 -14.28
C SER A 22 4.02 -7.85 -14.38
N SER A 23 4.79 -7.74 -15.47
CA SER A 23 6.04 -8.49 -15.62
C SER A 23 7.03 -8.12 -14.52
N GLY A 24 7.60 -9.12 -13.83
CA GLY A 24 8.54 -8.91 -12.73
C GLY A 24 7.95 -8.32 -11.44
N VAL A 25 6.61 -8.23 -11.33
CA VAL A 25 5.93 -7.69 -10.14
C VAL A 25 5.30 -8.82 -9.32
N ILE A 26 5.54 -8.83 -8.01
CA ILE A 26 4.82 -9.64 -7.02
C ILE A 26 3.78 -8.73 -6.36
N CYS A 27 2.55 -9.21 -6.20
CA CYS A 27 1.47 -8.46 -5.56
C CYS A 27 0.93 -9.20 -4.35
N LEU A 28 0.68 -8.45 -3.29
CA LEU A 28 0.05 -8.89 -2.05
C LEU A 28 -1.34 -8.25 -1.93
N SER A 29 -2.26 -8.89 -1.20
CA SER A 29 -3.65 -8.40 -1.09
C SER A 29 -3.82 -7.15 -0.22
N ALA A 30 -2.76 -6.69 0.41
CA ALA A 30 -2.69 -5.53 1.28
C ALA A 30 -3.51 -5.66 2.58
N CYS A 31 -3.66 -4.56 3.32
CA CYS A 31 -4.32 -4.46 4.62
C CYS A 31 -5.84 -4.29 4.52
N LEU A 32 -6.48 -3.79 5.58
CA LEU A 32 -7.92 -3.43 5.62
C LEU A 32 -8.34 -2.37 4.58
N GLY A 33 -7.41 -1.81 3.82
CA GLY A 33 -7.66 -0.94 2.65
C GLY A 33 -7.40 -1.62 1.31
N GLY A 34 -7.07 -2.92 1.29
CA GLY A 34 -6.75 -3.68 0.09
C GLY A 34 -7.96 -4.21 -0.68
N VAL A 35 -7.68 -4.98 -1.74
CA VAL A 35 -8.75 -5.46 -2.63
C VAL A 35 -9.65 -6.50 -1.96
N TYR A 36 -9.11 -7.38 -1.11
CA TYR A 36 -9.91 -8.33 -0.34
C TYR A 36 -10.72 -7.65 0.76
N ALA A 37 -10.12 -6.64 1.40
CA ALA A 37 -10.85 -5.81 2.35
C ALA A 37 -12.01 -5.06 1.67
N GLY A 38 -11.84 -4.63 0.42
CA GLY A 38 -12.94 -4.07 -0.37
C GLY A 38 -14.12 -5.02 -0.51
N CYS A 39 -13.87 -6.32 -0.76
CA CYS A 39 -14.90 -7.36 -0.77
C CYS A 39 -15.55 -7.52 0.61
N TYR A 40 -14.76 -7.58 1.67
CA TYR A 40 -15.25 -7.69 3.04
C TYR A 40 -16.16 -6.51 3.42
N TRP A 41 -15.71 -5.28 3.26
CA TRP A 41 -16.48 -4.09 3.61
C TRP A 41 -17.77 -3.93 2.80
N ALA A 42 -17.76 -4.33 1.52
CA ALA A 42 -18.92 -4.20 0.66
C ALA A 42 -20.02 -5.24 0.94
N ASN A 43 -19.64 -6.44 1.39
CA ASN A 43 -20.57 -7.58 1.43
C ASN A 43 -20.74 -8.20 2.82
N ARG A 44 -20.06 -7.72 3.88
CA ARG A 44 -20.13 -8.35 5.21
C ARG A 44 -21.55 -8.44 5.80
N GLU A 45 -22.41 -7.47 5.49
CA GLU A 45 -23.80 -7.45 5.94
C GLU A 45 -24.67 -8.48 5.19
N GLU A 46 -24.24 -8.92 4.01
CA GLU A 46 -24.92 -9.94 3.20
C GLU A 46 -24.52 -11.37 3.60
N GLY A 47 -23.48 -11.50 4.42
CA GLY A 47 -23.01 -12.75 4.99
C GLY A 47 -21.73 -13.30 4.35
N GLU A 48 -21.24 -14.38 4.95
CA GLU A 48 -19.93 -14.99 4.61
C GLU A 48 -19.81 -15.35 3.12
N GLU A 49 -20.84 -15.97 2.53
CA GLU A 49 -20.77 -16.43 1.13
C GLU A 49 -20.66 -15.27 0.14
N ALA A 50 -21.31 -14.14 0.40
CA ALA A 50 -21.20 -12.95 -0.43
C ALA A 50 -19.78 -12.37 -0.42
N VAL A 51 -19.13 -12.33 0.75
CA VAL A 51 -17.72 -11.92 0.89
C VAL A 51 -16.82 -12.88 0.11
N LEU A 52 -16.97 -14.19 0.32
CA LEU A 52 -16.15 -15.21 -0.34
C LEU A 52 -16.33 -15.21 -1.85
N GLN A 53 -17.54 -15.03 -2.34
CA GLN A 53 -17.79 -14.94 -3.78
C GLN A 53 -17.07 -13.77 -4.42
N CYS A 54 -17.15 -12.58 -3.82
CA CYS A 54 -16.38 -11.42 -4.28
C CYS A 54 -14.86 -11.67 -4.27
N MET A 55 -14.36 -12.30 -3.21
CA MET A 55 -12.93 -12.60 -3.09
C MET A 55 -12.47 -13.66 -4.12
N ARG A 56 -13.30 -14.66 -4.45
CA ARG A 56 -13.02 -15.61 -5.54
C ARG A 56 -12.86 -14.91 -6.88
N GLU A 57 -13.78 -14.01 -7.23
CA GLU A 57 -13.73 -13.25 -8.48
C GLU A 57 -12.48 -12.37 -8.58
N VAL A 58 -12.12 -11.71 -7.47
CA VAL A 58 -10.85 -10.95 -7.39
C VAL A 58 -9.66 -11.88 -7.56
N THR A 59 -9.66 -13.04 -6.88
CA THR A 59 -8.57 -14.02 -6.95
C THR A 59 -8.37 -14.55 -8.36
N GLU A 60 -9.44 -14.98 -9.03
CA GLU A 60 -9.39 -15.45 -10.42
C GLU A 60 -8.77 -14.40 -11.35
N ARG A 61 -9.20 -13.16 -11.20
CA ARG A 61 -8.67 -12.04 -12.00
C ARG A 61 -7.20 -11.75 -11.70
N MET A 62 -6.80 -11.72 -10.43
CA MET A 62 -5.41 -11.48 -10.05
C MET A 62 -4.50 -12.64 -10.46
N VAL A 63 -4.94 -13.87 -10.30
CA VAL A 63 -4.20 -15.06 -10.74
C VAL A 63 -4.08 -15.11 -12.27
N SER A 64 -5.11 -14.69 -13.03
CA SER A 64 -5.01 -14.60 -14.49
C SER A 64 -3.95 -13.61 -14.99
N ILE A 65 -3.65 -12.57 -14.21
CA ILE A 65 -2.65 -11.54 -14.52
C ILE A 65 -1.27 -11.89 -13.98
N LEU A 66 -1.20 -12.38 -12.76
CA LEU A 66 0.03 -12.51 -11.97
C LEU A 66 0.52 -13.97 -11.83
N GLY A 67 -0.38 -14.95 -12.00
CA GLY A 67 -0.08 -16.34 -11.73
C GLY A 67 0.27 -16.58 -10.26
N ASP A 68 1.39 -17.25 -10.01
CA ASP A 68 1.93 -17.57 -8.68
C ASP A 68 2.57 -16.37 -7.95
N ARG A 69 2.51 -15.19 -8.54
CA ARG A 69 2.98 -13.91 -7.95
C ARG A 69 1.89 -13.14 -7.22
N TRP A 70 0.67 -13.69 -7.12
CA TRP A 70 -0.41 -13.19 -6.30
C TRP A 70 -0.45 -13.89 -4.95
N TYR A 71 -0.49 -13.13 -3.86
CA TYR A 71 -0.49 -13.63 -2.49
C TYR A 71 -1.65 -13.08 -1.66
N GLY A 72 -2.24 -13.94 -0.85
CA GLY A 72 -3.08 -13.51 0.26
C GLY A 72 -2.21 -12.99 1.42
N GLU A 73 -2.45 -11.77 1.86
CA GLU A 73 -1.66 -11.12 2.89
C GLU A 73 -2.35 -11.22 4.25
N LEU A 74 -1.63 -11.71 5.25
CA LEU A 74 -2.07 -11.78 6.64
C LEU A 74 -1.34 -10.72 7.47
N GLN A 75 -2.07 -10.06 8.37
CA GLN A 75 -1.51 -9.08 9.30
C GLN A 75 -1.96 -9.38 10.72
N TRP A 76 -1.07 -9.18 11.68
CA TRP A 76 -1.26 -9.52 13.09
C TRP A 76 -1.28 -8.25 13.94
N ASN A 77 -2.48 -7.76 14.27
CA ASN A 77 -2.74 -6.55 15.04
C ASN A 77 -4.00 -6.74 15.91
N GLY A 78 -4.31 -5.76 16.78
CA GLY A 78 -5.43 -5.81 17.69
C GLY A 78 -6.78 -5.38 17.10
N VAL A 79 -6.90 -5.20 15.78
CA VAL A 79 -8.14 -4.78 15.12
C VAL A 79 -9.00 -6.03 14.83
N PRO A 80 -10.21 -6.16 15.40
CA PRO A 80 -11.06 -7.34 15.20
C PRO A 80 -11.35 -7.65 13.73
N GLU A 81 -11.65 -6.62 12.92
CA GLU A 81 -11.92 -6.77 11.49
C GLU A 81 -10.72 -7.31 10.70
N GLN A 82 -9.49 -7.09 11.19
CA GLN A 82 -8.31 -7.69 10.57
C GLN A 82 -8.31 -9.21 10.76
N HIS A 83 -8.72 -9.68 11.93
CA HIS A 83 -8.82 -11.12 12.19
C HIS A 83 -9.96 -11.78 11.41
N GLU A 84 -11.10 -11.11 11.25
CA GLU A 84 -12.16 -11.57 10.37
C GLU A 84 -11.67 -11.66 8.92
N LEU A 85 -11.02 -10.62 8.43
CA LEU A 85 -10.43 -10.61 7.08
C LEU A 85 -9.39 -11.72 6.88
N ASN A 86 -8.50 -11.93 7.86
CA ASN A 86 -7.51 -13.01 7.82
C ASN A 86 -8.17 -14.39 7.65
N GLN A 87 -9.28 -14.64 8.37
CA GLN A 87 -10.02 -15.91 8.22
C GLN A 87 -10.59 -16.09 6.81
N TYR A 88 -11.15 -15.04 6.20
CA TYR A 88 -11.60 -15.07 4.81
C TYR A 88 -10.46 -15.32 3.83
N ILE A 89 -9.33 -14.63 4.00
CA ILE A 89 -8.13 -14.81 3.17
C ILE A 89 -7.62 -16.26 3.26
N ILE A 90 -7.59 -16.84 4.46
CA ILE A 90 -7.19 -18.25 4.68
C ILE A 90 -8.16 -19.20 3.98
N LYS A 91 -9.48 -18.96 4.05
CA LYS A 91 -10.48 -19.76 3.33
C LYS A 91 -10.25 -19.73 1.82
N ILE A 92 -10.10 -18.54 1.26
CA ILE A 92 -9.80 -18.36 -0.17
C ILE A 92 -8.48 -19.04 -0.57
N ALA A 93 -7.45 -18.94 0.25
CA ALA A 93 -6.18 -19.61 -0.04
C ALA A 93 -6.32 -21.14 -0.06
N LYS A 94 -7.08 -21.71 0.87
CA LYS A 94 -7.37 -23.16 0.89
C LYS A 94 -8.20 -23.62 -0.31
N GLU A 95 -9.13 -22.80 -0.79
CA GLU A 95 -9.96 -23.10 -1.96
C GLU A 95 -9.20 -22.99 -3.29
N THR A 96 -8.36 -21.96 -3.42
CA THR A 96 -7.75 -21.57 -4.71
C THR A 96 -6.31 -21.98 -4.86
N GLY A 97 -5.65 -22.36 -3.76
CA GLY A 97 -4.22 -22.71 -3.74
C GLY A 97 -3.27 -21.53 -3.84
N ILE A 98 -3.73 -20.28 -3.71
CA ILE A 98 -2.83 -19.13 -3.62
C ILE A 98 -2.01 -19.21 -2.34
N LYS A 99 -0.79 -18.70 -2.39
CA LYS A 99 0.08 -18.65 -1.23
C LYS A 99 -0.31 -17.52 -0.28
N LEU A 100 -0.02 -17.72 0.99
CA LEU A 100 -0.17 -16.72 2.05
C LEU A 100 1.19 -16.14 2.42
N VAL A 101 1.19 -14.88 2.81
CA VAL A 101 2.35 -14.18 3.34
C VAL A 101 1.96 -13.29 4.52
N SER A 102 2.72 -13.33 5.61
CA SER A 102 2.54 -12.42 6.72
C SER A 102 3.39 -11.17 6.55
N THR A 103 2.79 -10.00 6.82
CA THR A 103 3.46 -8.70 6.75
C THR A 103 3.17 -7.84 7.97
N CYS A 104 3.91 -6.72 8.09
CA CYS A 104 3.81 -5.80 9.24
C CYS A 104 3.04 -4.51 8.93
N ASP A 105 2.70 -4.23 7.67
CA ASP A 105 2.14 -2.93 7.24
C ASP A 105 2.93 -1.74 7.83
N SER A 106 4.26 -1.75 7.63
CA SER A 106 5.19 -0.87 8.34
C SER A 106 4.99 0.61 7.98
N HIS A 107 4.77 1.45 9.01
CA HIS A 107 4.57 2.88 8.89
C HIS A 107 5.63 3.71 9.60
N TYR A 108 6.50 3.07 10.39
CA TYR A 108 7.61 3.70 11.06
C TYR A 108 8.77 2.68 11.26
N PRO A 109 10.04 3.13 11.36
CA PRO A 109 11.19 2.25 11.20
C PRO A 109 11.56 1.41 12.43
N THR A 110 11.15 1.83 13.63
CA THR A 110 11.54 1.17 14.89
C THR A 110 10.37 1.15 15.88
N PRO A 111 10.35 0.23 16.87
CA PRO A 111 9.27 0.14 17.84
C PRO A 111 8.95 1.45 18.58
N VAL A 112 9.94 2.31 18.82
CA VAL A 112 9.78 3.58 19.56
C VAL A 112 9.31 4.74 18.68
N ALA A 113 9.43 4.63 17.36
CA ALA A 113 9.08 5.70 16.42
C ALA A 113 7.56 5.88 16.19
N TRP A 114 6.71 5.12 16.90
CA TRP A 114 5.27 5.33 16.88
C TRP A 114 4.87 6.75 17.33
N THR A 115 5.63 7.34 18.26
CA THR A 115 5.40 8.71 18.74
C THR A 115 5.54 9.74 17.62
N ASP A 116 6.53 9.59 16.75
CA ASP A 116 6.75 10.46 15.58
C ASP A 116 5.60 10.35 14.59
N ARG A 117 5.11 9.11 14.37
CA ARG A 117 3.93 8.88 13.54
C ARG A 117 2.67 9.56 14.09
N GLU A 118 2.43 9.47 15.40
CA GLU A 118 1.28 10.13 16.02
C GLU A 118 1.40 11.67 15.92
N LEU A 119 2.57 12.22 16.10
CA LEU A 119 2.83 13.64 15.86
C LEU A 119 2.58 14.03 14.40
N TYR A 120 3.07 13.23 13.45
CA TYR A 120 2.85 13.47 12.02
C TYR A 120 1.35 13.45 11.64
N LYS A 121 0.58 12.52 12.20
CA LYS A 121 -0.88 12.46 12.00
C LYS A 121 -1.55 13.74 12.48
N ARG A 122 -1.20 14.24 13.67
CA ARG A 122 -1.72 15.51 14.22
C ARG A 122 -1.42 16.69 13.30
N LEU A 123 -0.19 16.83 12.84
CA LEU A 123 0.19 17.87 11.91
C LEU A 123 -0.58 17.76 10.58
N GLY A 124 -0.79 16.57 10.08
CA GLY A 124 -1.57 16.31 8.88
C GLY A 124 -3.04 16.69 9.02
N TRP A 125 -3.64 16.51 10.19
CA TRP A 125 -5.03 16.89 10.47
C TRP A 125 -5.19 18.40 10.60
N LEU A 126 -4.26 19.08 11.27
CA LEU A 126 -4.21 20.53 11.33
C LEU A 126 -4.13 21.15 9.93
N GLY A 127 -3.24 20.65 9.08
CA GLY A 127 -3.08 21.11 7.70
C GLY A 127 -4.30 20.86 6.80
N ARG A 128 -5.21 19.96 7.19
CA ARG A 128 -6.46 19.67 6.47
C ARG A 128 -7.68 20.43 7.02
N GLY A 129 -7.48 21.31 8.00
CA GLY A 129 -8.56 22.07 8.63
C GLY A 129 -9.56 21.20 9.39
N LYS A 130 -9.08 20.12 10.02
CA LYS A 130 -9.88 19.20 10.84
C LYS A 130 -9.41 19.22 12.30
N PRO A 131 -9.56 20.38 12.99
CA PRO A 131 -9.10 20.55 14.37
C PRO A 131 -9.83 19.59 15.35
N GLU A 132 -11.06 19.19 15.04
CA GLU A 132 -11.83 18.24 15.83
C GLU A 132 -11.17 16.87 15.98
N TRP A 133 -10.29 16.50 15.06
CA TRP A 133 -9.54 15.25 15.14
C TRP A 133 -8.36 15.33 16.11
N LEU A 134 -8.00 16.53 16.58
CA LEU A 134 -6.97 16.71 17.59
C LEU A 134 -7.45 16.31 18.99
N ASP A 135 -8.77 16.34 19.21
CA ASP A 135 -9.40 15.95 20.48
C ASP A 135 -9.62 14.42 20.55
N MET A 136 -9.31 13.67 19.50
CA MET A 136 -9.34 12.23 19.55
C MET A 136 -8.30 11.73 20.56
N ASN A 137 -8.71 10.77 21.39
CA ASN A 137 -7.79 10.07 22.29
C ASN A 137 -6.72 9.36 21.46
N LEU A 138 -5.54 9.94 21.46
CA LEU A 138 -4.38 9.32 20.82
C LEU A 138 -3.67 8.43 21.83
N PRO A 139 -3.07 7.33 21.39
CA PRO A 139 -2.27 6.50 22.27
C PRO A 139 -1.24 7.33 23.02
N THR A 140 -1.10 7.11 24.32
CA THR A 140 -0.11 7.75 25.18
C THR A 140 1.02 6.79 25.53
N SER A 141 0.82 5.51 25.25
CA SER A 141 1.79 4.44 25.47
C SER A 141 1.69 3.36 24.39
N VAL A 142 2.73 2.54 24.29
CA VAL A 142 2.78 1.38 23.38
C VAL A 142 1.63 0.39 23.64
N GLN A 143 1.20 0.28 24.92
CA GLN A 143 0.15 -0.65 25.32
C GLN A 143 -1.25 -0.25 24.79
N GLU A 144 -1.42 1.02 24.42
CA GLU A 144 -2.69 1.53 23.89
C GLU A 144 -2.75 1.45 22.34
N LEU A 145 -1.68 0.97 21.69
CA LEU A 145 -1.65 0.80 20.26
C LEU A 145 -2.46 -0.45 19.86
N GLU A 146 -3.45 -0.27 19.00
CA GLU A 146 -4.18 -1.39 18.38
C GLU A 146 -3.28 -2.20 17.45
N TYR A 147 -2.22 -1.58 16.91
CA TYR A 147 -1.27 -2.22 16.01
C TYR A 147 0.13 -1.61 16.10
N GLU A 148 1.10 -2.45 15.94
CA GLU A 148 2.53 -2.14 15.99
C GLU A 148 3.08 -2.17 14.57
N LEU A 149 3.19 -1.00 13.91
CA LEU A 149 3.46 -0.85 12.47
C LEU A 149 4.95 -0.57 12.19
N TYR A 150 5.83 -1.39 12.71
CA TYR A 150 7.26 -1.37 12.40
C TYR A 150 7.72 -2.68 11.74
N PRO A 151 8.83 -2.69 10.98
CA PRO A 151 9.36 -3.91 10.39
C PRO A 151 9.77 -4.91 11.47
N LYS A 152 9.16 -6.10 11.45
CA LYS A 152 9.41 -7.19 12.39
C LYS A 152 10.23 -8.29 11.72
N ASN A 153 11.12 -8.92 12.47
CA ASN A 153 11.70 -10.20 12.07
C ASN A 153 10.70 -11.34 12.30
N GLY A 154 11.07 -12.57 11.91
CA GLY A 154 10.19 -13.74 12.03
C GLY A 154 9.69 -14.00 13.44
N ASP A 155 10.59 -13.92 14.46
CA ASP A 155 10.25 -14.15 15.86
C ASP A 155 9.27 -13.08 16.38
N GLN A 156 9.52 -11.81 16.10
CA GLN A 156 8.63 -10.71 16.46
C GLN A 156 7.27 -10.79 15.74
N MET A 157 7.24 -11.29 14.50
CA MET A 157 5.99 -11.52 13.79
C MET A 157 5.20 -12.65 14.44
N TRP A 158 5.87 -13.73 14.83
CA TRP A 158 5.28 -14.84 15.56
C TRP A 158 4.73 -14.40 16.93
N GLU A 159 5.48 -13.61 17.68
CA GLU A 159 5.03 -13.00 18.94
C GLU A 159 3.77 -12.14 18.77
N SER A 160 3.73 -11.33 17.70
CA SER A 160 2.55 -10.52 17.36
C SER A 160 1.34 -11.40 17.01
N TYR A 161 1.54 -12.48 16.25
CA TYR A 161 0.50 -13.45 15.96
C TYR A 161 -0.07 -14.05 17.26
N ILE A 162 0.77 -14.62 18.12
CA ILE A 162 0.34 -15.24 19.38
C ILE A 162 -0.42 -14.25 20.29
N LYS A 163 0.09 -13.02 20.41
CA LYS A 163 -0.53 -11.96 21.21
C LYS A 163 -1.92 -11.63 20.67
N TYR A 164 -2.01 -11.23 19.41
CA TYR A 164 -3.23 -10.65 18.86
C TYR A 164 -4.30 -11.69 18.51
N SER A 165 -3.93 -12.91 18.12
CA SER A 165 -4.89 -14.00 17.94
C SER A 165 -5.57 -14.37 19.25
N LYS A 166 -4.80 -14.40 20.35
CA LYS A 166 -5.34 -14.66 21.70
C LYS A 166 -6.26 -13.53 22.16
N GLU A 167 -5.89 -12.28 21.95
CA GLU A 167 -6.71 -11.10 22.27
C GLU A 167 -8.02 -11.09 21.49
N ALA A 168 -7.97 -11.47 20.22
CA ALA A 168 -9.15 -11.57 19.34
C ALA A 168 -10.01 -12.84 19.62
N GLY A 169 -9.48 -13.81 20.37
CA GLY A 169 -10.15 -15.09 20.62
C GLY A 169 -10.29 -15.96 19.37
N VAL A 170 -9.38 -15.81 18.41
CA VAL A 170 -9.38 -16.55 17.15
C VAL A 170 -8.29 -17.61 17.19
N ASP A 171 -8.70 -18.86 16.93
CA ASP A 171 -7.78 -20.00 16.80
C ASP A 171 -7.39 -20.18 15.32
N TYR A 172 -6.09 -20.12 15.06
CA TYR A 172 -5.50 -20.30 13.74
C TYR A 172 -4.67 -21.59 13.71
N ASP A 173 -4.43 -22.09 12.53
CA ASP A 173 -3.48 -23.16 12.26
C ASP A 173 -2.05 -22.62 12.34
N ASP A 174 -1.33 -22.94 13.40
CA ASP A 174 0.02 -22.48 13.68
C ASP A 174 0.99 -22.79 12.54
N ASP A 175 0.89 -23.99 11.93
CA ASP A 175 1.76 -24.38 10.82
C ASP A 175 1.51 -23.50 9.59
N LEU A 176 0.25 -23.17 9.30
CA LEU A 176 -0.12 -22.28 8.21
C LEU A 176 0.43 -20.86 8.46
N VAL A 177 0.31 -20.37 9.69
CA VAL A 177 0.83 -19.04 10.04
C VAL A 177 2.35 -19.01 9.96
N LEU A 178 3.04 -20.01 10.48
CA LEU A 178 4.50 -20.13 10.38
C LEU A 178 4.95 -20.14 8.92
N GLN A 179 4.30 -20.94 8.06
CA GLN A 179 4.59 -20.96 6.63
C GLN A 179 4.39 -19.58 5.97
N SER A 180 3.36 -18.84 6.38
CA SER A 180 3.11 -17.48 5.84
C SER A 180 4.18 -16.47 6.28
N ILE A 181 4.76 -16.63 7.47
CA ILE A 181 5.88 -15.82 7.96
C ILE A 181 7.16 -16.17 7.18
N GLU A 182 7.45 -17.46 6.99
CA GLU A 182 8.59 -17.91 6.20
C GLU A 182 8.50 -17.50 4.72
N GLU A 183 7.29 -17.42 4.16
CA GLU A 183 7.10 -17.01 2.76
C GLU A 183 7.57 -15.58 2.51
N SER A 184 7.54 -14.68 3.50
CA SER A 184 8.13 -13.34 3.37
C SER A 184 9.64 -13.39 3.14
N HIS A 185 10.33 -14.32 3.82
CA HIS A 185 11.75 -14.57 3.59
C HIS A 185 12.00 -15.17 2.18
N ARG A 186 11.20 -16.16 1.77
CA ARG A 186 11.31 -16.74 0.42
C ARG A 186 11.08 -15.71 -0.69
N ILE A 187 10.10 -14.83 -0.53
CA ILE A 187 9.90 -13.73 -1.47
C ILE A 187 11.16 -12.88 -1.57
N ALA A 188 11.71 -12.45 -0.44
CA ALA A 188 12.83 -11.52 -0.41
C ALA A 188 14.14 -12.13 -0.97
N PHE A 189 14.43 -13.40 -0.68
CA PHE A 189 15.72 -14.02 -1.00
C PHE A 189 15.70 -14.93 -2.23
N ASP A 190 14.55 -15.55 -2.53
CA ASP A 190 14.46 -16.53 -3.62
C ASP A 190 13.76 -15.97 -4.86
N ARG A 191 12.88 -14.96 -4.70
CA ARG A 191 12.05 -14.48 -5.79
C ARG A 191 12.37 -13.06 -6.25
N ILE A 192 12.93 -12.20 -5.41
CA ILE A 192 13.32 -10.84 -5.78
C ILE A 192 14.74 -10.87 -6.33
N GLU A 193 14.87 -10.56 -7.62
CA GLU A 193 16.17 -10.39 -8.26
C GLU A 193 16.82 -9.07 -7.83
N ARG A 194 18.16 -9.01 -7.99
CA ARG A 194 18.89 -7.79 -7.70
C ARG A 194 18.44 -6.68 -8.65
N PHE A 195 17.91 -5.62 -8.09
CA PHE A 195 17.34 -4.49 -8.82
C PHE A 195 18.12 -3.22 -8.53
N TYR A 196 18.43 -2.47 -9.58
CA TYR A 196 18.98 -1.12 -9.49
C TYR A 196 18.01 -0.16 -10.18
N PRO A 197 17.52 0.87 -9.47
CA PRO A 197 16.75 1.93 -10.10
C PRO A 197 17.55 2.58 -11.21
N ASP A 198 16.89 2.95 -12.31
CA ASP A 198 17.49 3.81 -13.33
C ASP A 198 17.65 5.22 -12.73
N ASP A 199 18.90 5.60 -12.45
CA ASP A 199 19.28 6.88 -11.87
C ASP A 199 19.61 7.95 -12.93
N THR A 200 19.37 7.64 -14.20
CA THR A 200 19.56 8.56 -15.30
C THR A 200 18.68 9.81 -15.13
N VAL A 201 19.31 10.96 -14.99
CA VAL A 201 18.59 12.23 -14.95
C VAL A 201 17.93 12.49 -16.30
N ARG A 202 16.61 12.44 -16.34
CA ARG A 202 15.81 12.74 -17.52
C ARG A 202 15.17 14.11 -17.35
N LEU A 203 15.70 15.09 -18.06
CA LEU A 203 15.07 16.41 -18.17
C LEU A 203 13.95 16.33 -19.20
N PRO A 204 12.84 17.06 -19.02
CA PRO A 204 11.80 17.17 -20.05
C PRO A 204 12.39 17.76 -21.32
N ASP A 205 12.16 17.11 -22.46
CA ASP A 205 12.52 17.66 -23.75
C ASP A 205 11.57 18.82 -24.08
N PHE A 206 12.14 19.97 -24.34
CA PHE A 206 11.40 21.14 -24.86
C PHE A 206 11.59 21.25 -26.35
N VAL A 207 10.50 21.18 -27.12
CA VAL A 207 10.53 21.34 -28.54
C VAL A 207 10.66 22.83 -28.86
N VAL A 208 11.87 23.23 -29.27
CA VAL A 208 12.13 24.61 -29.69
C VAL A 208 11.49 24.85 -31.04
N PRO A 209 10.79 25.99 -31.26
CA PRO A 209 10.25 26.34 -32.59
C PRO A 209 11.32 26.38 -33.68
N ALA A 210 10.92 26.00 -34.89
CA ALA A 210 11.84 25.99 -36.01
C ALA A 210 12.52 27.37 -36.24
N GLY A 211 13.81 27.35 -36.45
CA GLY A 211 14.62 28.54 -36.65
C GLY A 211 15.24 29.15 -35.41
N TYR A 212 15.04 28.54 -34.23
CA TYR A 212 15.68 28.97 -32.98
C TYR A 212 16.55 27.87 -32.37
N THR A 213 17.65 28.29 -31.73
CA THR A 213 18.28 27.45 -30.69
C THR A 213 17.52 27.58 -29.38
N ALA A 214 17.74 26.67 -28.43
CA ALA A 214 17.11 26.75 -27.09
C ALA A 214 17.44 28.06 -26.38
N ASP A 215 18.71 28.53 -26.47
CA ASP A 215 19.18 29.75 -25.86
C ASP A 215 18.56 31.01 -26.51
N ASP A 216 18.45 31.06 -27.84
CA ASP A 216 17.84 32.19 -28.52
C ASP A 216 16.37 32.29 -28.24
N TYR A 217 15.67 31.14 -28.18
CA TYR A 217 14.26 31.10 -27.83
C TYR A 217 14.03 31.52 -26.38
N LEU A 218 14.84 31.04 -25.44
CA LEU A 218 14.77 31.44 -24.02
C LEU A 218 14.97 32.95 -23.87
N ARG A 219 16.02 33.52 -24.51
CA ARG A 219 16.28 34.97 -24.50
C ARG A 219 15.09 35.76 -25.05
N ARG A 220 14.50 35.29 -26.13
CA ARG A 220 13.34 35.93 -26.74
C ARG A 220 12.15 35.96 -25.75
N ILE A 221 11.70 34.78 -25.24
CA ILE A 221 10.54 34.73 -24.35
C ILE A 221 10.77 35.52 -23.05
N ALA A 222 11.99 35.48 -22.49
CA ALA A 222 12.35 36.26 -21.34
C ALA A 222 12.27 37.76 -21.58
N SER A 223 12.77 38.23 -22.73
CA SER A 223 12.69 39.65 -23.14
C SER A 223 11.24 40.09 -23.37
N GLU A 224 10.44 39.30 -24.10
CA GLU A 224 9.03 39.59 -24.34
C GLU A 224 8.22 39.67 -23.03
N SER A 225 8.46 38.75 -22.08
CA SER A 225 7.84 38.77 -20.76
C SER A 225 8.24 40.01 -19.96
N LEU A 226 9.52 40.36 -19.97
CA LEU A 226 10.01 41.56 -19.26
C LEU A 226 9.37 42.83 -19.80
N PHE A 227 9.33 43.00 -21.14
CA PHE A 227 8.68 44.16 -21.75
C PHE A 227 7.17 44.23 -21.45
N SER A 228 6.49 43.08 -21.42
CA SER A 228 5.07 43.01 -21.02
C SER A 228 4.84 43.44 -19.56
N MET A 229 5.70 42.99 -18.63
CA MET A 229 5.64 43.39 -17.22
C MET A 229 5.90 44.90 -17.03
N LEU A 230 6.87 45.48 -17.74
CA LEU A 230 7.16 46.88 -17.65
C LEU A 230 6.03 47.74 -18.13
N LYS A 231 5.33 47.35 -19.23
CA LYS A 231 4.15 48.06 -19.74
C LYS A 231 2.90 47.98 -18.84
N GLN A 232 2.81 47.02 -17.94
CA GLN A 232 1.70 46.88 -17.01
C GLN A 232 1.88 47.73 -15.76
N ASN A 233 3.08 48.26 -15.50
CA ASN A 233 3.40 49.06 -14.33
C ASN A 233 3.54 50.60 -14.66
N ASP A 234 3.31 51.01 -15.91
CA ASP A 234 3.12 52.38 -16.35
C ASP A 234 1.60 52.67 -16.48
#